data_9204b34a807cec2a3c4ec8785a7416f1
#
_entry.id   9204b34a807cec2a3c4ec8785a7416f1
#
_cell.length_a   1.000
_cell.length_b   1.000
_cell.length_c   1.000
_cell.angle_alpha   90.00
_cell.angle_beta   90.00
_cell.angle_gamma   90.00
#
_symmetry.space_group_name_H-M   'P 1'
#
loop_
_entity.id
_entity.type
_entity.pdbx_description
1 polymer ?
#
loop_
_entity_poly.entity_id
_entity_poly.type
_entity_poly.pdbx_seq_one_letter_code
_entity_poly.pdbx_strand_id
1 'polypeptide(L)'
;ADARQGLRALAAALAAGPDGQPDRPDQADRAPWRARLAGLTAAWRADRDRERASDAVPIAPQRVLAEIEAALRPDDILICDASLASGWGGVYLEQRSSGRRVLSPRGQAGLGYAVPAAIGVAAARPAARVVVLSGDGALGYAAGEMATLTEQALPVTVVVLNNRSWGWIRWYRRINFGRAWEEEDFGDVAFADVARGFGLAAQRVTEPGPLGAALAAALDAPGPALVDVVTEAWQTPITAHRRAVGDGMDGVDRTPAPGYGG
;
A
#
# COMPACT_ATOMS: atom_id res chain seq x y z
N ALA A 1 1.94 -23.87 -20.57
CA ALA A 1 1.92 -23.08 -21.82
C ALA A 1 2.56 -21.72 -21.55
N ASP A 2 3.30 -21.20 -22.53
CA ASP A 2 3.89 -19.85 -22.44
C ASP A 2 2.78 -18.78 -22.57
N ALA A 3 2.65 -17.90 -21.57
CA ALA A 3 1.58 -16.90 -21.53
C ALA A 3 1.61 -15.95 -22.74
N ARG A 4 2.81 -15.59 -23.23
CA ARG A 4 2.96 -14.72 -24.40
C ARG A 4 2.43 -15.37 -25.67
N GLN A 5 2.73 -16.66 -25.86
CA GLN A 5 2.24 -17.42 -27.01
C GLN A 5 0.73 -17.62 -26.92
N GLY A 6 0.20 -17.92 -25.73
CA GLY A 6 -1.23 -18.04 -25.49
C GLY A 6 -1.99 -16.74 -25.78
N LEU A 7 -1.49 -15.60 -25.32
CA LEU A 7 -2.09 -14.29 -25.61
C LEU A 7 -2.01 -13.93 -27.11
N ARG A 8 -0.92 -14.24 -27.79
CA ARG A 8 -0.81 -14.03 -29.24
C ARG A 8 -1.80 -14.90 -30.01
N ALA A 9 -1.93 -16.19 -29.64
CA ALA A 9 -2.90 -17.08 -30.26
C ALA A 9 -4.34 -16.61 -30.04
N LEU A 10 -4.66 -16.18 -28.82
CA LEU A 10 -5.97 -15.59 -28.49
C LEU A 10 -6.24 -14.32 -29.30
N ALA A 11 -5.28 -13.41 -29.36
CA ALA A 11 -5.41 -12.19 -30.15
C ALA A 11 -5.63 -12.49 -31.65
N ALA A 12 -4.89 -13.46 -32.20
CA ALA A 12 -5.07 -13.90 -33.58
C ALA A 12 -6.45 -14.52 -33.83
N ALA A 13 -6.91 -15.38 -32.90
CA ALA A 13 -8.25 -15.99 -33.01
C ALA A 13 -9.37 -14.96 -32.91
N LEU A 14 -9.25 -13.98 -32.01
CA LEU A 14 -10.21 -12.86 -31.90
C LEU A 14 -10.21 -11.95 -33.15
N ALA A 15 -9.04 -11.77 -33.79
CA ALA A 15 -8.94 -10.98 -35.01
C ALA A 15 -9.51 -11.73 -36.24
N ALA A 16 -9.42 -13.06 -36.25
CA ALA A 16 -9.92 -13.88 -37.35
C ALA A 16 -11.45 -13.99 -37.36
N GLY A 17 -12.11 -13.88 -36.17
CA GLY A 17 -13.56 -14.11 -36.06
C GLY A 17 -14.01 -15.51 -36.52
N PRO A 18 -15.27 -15.93 -36.29
CA PRO A 18 -15.77 -17.22 -36.69
C PRO A 18 -15.84 -17.39 -38.24
N ASP A 19 -15.92 -16.27 -38.98
CA ASP A 19 -16.01 -16.27 -40.45
C ASP A 19 -14.85 -15.50 -41.14
N GLY A 20 -13.72 -15.32 -40.44
CA GLY A 20 -12.57 -14.56 -40.96
C GLY A 20 -12.81 -13.05 -41.04
N GLN A 21 -13.97 -12.56 -40.64
CA GLN A 21 -14.19 -11.15 -40.37
C GLN A 21 -14.00 -10.84 -38.90
N PRO A 22 -13.33 -9.73 -38.55
CA PRO A 22 -13.27 -9.33 -37.14
C PRO A 22 -14.71 -9.09 -36.68
N ASP A 23 -15.21 -10.01 -35.84
CA ASP A 23 -16.45 -9.78 -35.10
C ASP A 23 -16.20 -8.57 -34.19
N ARG A 24 -16.49 -7.39 -34.71
CA ARG A 24 -16.58 -6.16 -33.92
C ARG A 24 -18.01 -6.08 -33.44
N PRO A 25 -18.31 -6.59 -32.21
CA PRO A 25 -19.61 -6.34 -31.64
C PRO A 25 -19.83 -4.82 -31.70
N ASP A 26 -20.98 -4.43 -32.19
CA ASP A 26 -21.35 -3.04 -32.45
C ASP A 26 -20.91 -2.17 -31.26
N GLN A 27 -20.03 -1.19 -31.52
CA GLN A 27 -19.54 -0.30 -30.46
C GLN A 27 -20.70 0.47 -29.82
N ALA A 28 -21.82 0.63 -30.53
CA ALA A 28 -23.03 1.27 -30.03
C ALA A 28 -23.71 0.44 -28.91
N ASP A 29 -23.67 -0.90 -28.99
CA ASP A 29 -24.29 -1.79 -28.00
C ASP A 29 -23.55 -1.75 -26.64
N ARG A 30 -22.28 -1.38 -26.61
CA ARG A 30 -21.50 -1.23 -25.39
C ARG A 30 -21.54 0.16 -24.76
N ALA A 31 -22.18 1.13 -25.39
CA ALA A 31 -22.21 2.52 -24.91
C ALA A 31 -22.86 2.66 -23.52
N PRO A 32 -23.99 1.99 -23.20
CA PRO A 32 -24.61 2.06 -21.88
C PRO A 32 -23.70 1.46 -20.79
N TRP A 33 -23.01 0.34 -21.08
CA TRP A 33 -22.08 -0.30 -20.16
C TRP A 33 -20.85 0.59 -19.89
N ARG A 34 -20.28 1.20 -20.94
CA ARG A 34 -19.16 2.14 -20.81
C ARG A 34 -19.54 3.36 -19.99
N ALA A 35 -20.73 3.93 -20.23
CA ALA A 35 -21.24 5.07 -19.48
C ALA A 35 -21.42 4.71 -17.99
N ARG A 36 -21.99 3.54 -17.70
CA ARG A 36 -22.13 3.04 -16.32
C ARG A 36 -20.77 2.87 -15.64
N LEU A 37 -19.80 2.25 -16.32
CA LEU A 37 -18.44 2.06 -15.79
C LEU A 37 -17.75 3.41 -15.55
N ALA A 38 -17.86 4.35 -16.48
CA ALA A 38 -17.32 5.70 -16.31
C ALA A 38 -17.94 6.42 -15.10
N GLY A 39 -19.24 6.32 -14.91
CA GLY A 39 -19.93 6.89 -13.76
C GLY A 39 -19.47 6.28 -12.43
N LEU A 40 -19.38 4.94 -12.36
CA LEU A 40 -18.87 4.24 -11.16
C LEU A 40 -17.42 4.63 -10.86
N THR A 41 -16.58 4.73 -11.89
CA THR A 41 -15.17 5.13 -11.73
C THR A 41 -15.05 6.57 -11.24
N ALA A 42 -15.87 7.48 -11.79
CA ALA A 42 -15.89 8.88 -11.37
C ALA A 42 -16.33 9.03 -9.91
N ALA A 43 -17.40 8.32 -9.51
CA ALA A 43 -17.86 8.33 -8.13
C ALA A 43 -16.81 7.79 -7.17
N TRP A 44 -16.19 6.64 -7.51
CA TRP A 44 -15.12 6.06 -6.70
C TRP A 44 -13.90 6.99 -6.57
N ARG A 45 -13.51 7.67 -7.67
CA ARG A 45 -12.40 8.64 -7.62
C ARG A 45 -12.72 9.82 -6.72
N ALA A 46 -13.93 10.35 -6.78
CA ALA A 46 -14.36 11.45 -5.92
C ALA A 46 -14.31 11.06 -4.43
N ASP A 47 -14.76 9.85 -4.09
CA ASP A 47 -14.68 9.34 -2.71
C ASP A 47 -13.22 9.16 -2.26
N ARG A 48 -12.40 8.53 -3.09
CA ARG A 48 -10.97 8.33 -2.85
C ARG A 48 -10.25 9.65 -2.62
N ASP A 49 -10.51 10.65 -3.46
CA ASP A 49 -9.81 11.93 -3.38
C ASP A 49 -10.18 12.70 -2.11
N ARG A 50 -11.43 12.57 -1.63
CA ARG A 50 -11.83 13.09 -0.31
C ARG A 50 -11.08 12.39 0.84
N GLU A 51 -10.98 11.05 0.81
CA GLU A 51 -10.25 10.29 1.82
C GLU A 51 -8.76 10.63 1.84
N ARG A 52 -8.17 10.85 0.67
CA ARG A 52 -6.77 11.23 0.49
C ARG A 52 -6.45 12.65 0.99
N ALA A 53 -7.44 13.52 1.05
CA ALA A 53 -7.31 14.88 1.58
C ALA A 53 -7.54 14.97 3.09
N SER A 54 -7.65 13.84 3.80
CA SER A 54 -7.94 13.81 5.24
C SER A 54 -6.84 14.47 6.07
N ASP A 55 -7.23 15.33 7.00
CA ASP A 55 -6.37 15.93 8.01
C ASP A 55 -6.59 15.28 9.40
N ALA A 56 -7.15 14.08 9.45
CA ALA A 56 -7.41 13.35 10.68
C ALA A 56 -6.10 12.98 11.42
N VAL A 57 -6.20 12.92 12.75
CA VAL A 57 -5.15 12.43 13.65
C VAL A 57 -5.76 11.32 14.52
N PRO A 58 -5.18 10.11 14.53
CA PRO A 58 -4.00 9.63 13.77
C PRO A 58 -4.19 9.73 12.25
N ILE A 59 -3.06 9.80 11.52
CA ILE A 59 -3.05 10.03 10.08
C ILE A 59 -3.79 8.91 9.33
N ALA A 60 -4.69 9.29 8.42
CA ALA A 60 -5.34 8.33 7.54
C ALA A 60 -4.32 7.69 6.57
N PRO A 61 -4.28 6.35 6.42
CA PRO A 61 -3.39 5.70 5.47
C PRO A 61 -3.52 6.23 4.04
N GLN A 62 -4.73 6.60 3.62
CA GLN A 62 -5.01 7.19 2.31
C GLN A 62 -4.26 8.51 2.09
N ARG A 63 -4.12 9.33 3.16
CA ARG A 63 -3.32 10.55 3.11
C ARG A 63 -1.84 10.23 2.89
N VAL A 64 -1.32 9.20 3.55
CA VAL A 64 0.07 8.77 3.34
C VAL A 64 0.31 8.36 1.88
N LEU A 65 -0.63 7.61 1.30
CA LEU A 65 -0.55 7.20 -0.11
C LEU A 65 -0.62 8.40 -1.06
N ALA A 66 -1.40 9.43 -0.74
CA ALA A 66 -1.48 10.65 -1.51
C ALA A 66 -0.13 11.39 -1.55
N GLU A 67 0.51 11.54 -0.39
CA GLU A 67 1.82 12.19 -0.30
C GLU A 67 2.93 11.38 -0.98
N ILE A 68 2.93 10.05 -0.83
CA ILE A 68 3.85 9.17 -1.56
C ILE A 68 3.66 9.35 -3.08
N GLU A 69 2.41 9.27 -3.56
CA GLU A 69 2.12 9.40 -4.99
C GLU A 69 2.55 10.76 -5.56
N ALA A 70 2.34 11.85 -4.81
CA ALA A 70 2.75 13.18 -5.20
C ALA A 70 4.28 13.32 -5.31
N ALA A 71 5.03 12.63 -4.44
CA ALA A 71 6.48 12.67 -4.38
C ALA A 71 7.18 11.72 -5.36
N LEU A 72 6.47 10.68 -5.86
CA LEU A 72 7.05 9.68 -6.77
C LEU A 72 7.26 10.24 -8.19
N ARG A 73 8.42 9.95 -8.77
CA ARG A 73 8.77 10.18 -10.17
C ARG A 73 8.36 8.98 -11.04
N PRO A 74 8.25 9.13 -12.38
CA PRO A 74 7.86 8.04 -13.28
C PRO A 74 8.74 6.78 -13.19
N ASP A 75 10.05 6.96 -12.95
CA ASP A 75 11.03 5.85 -12.92
C ASP A 75 11.28 5.29 -11.52
N ASP A 76 10.65 5.85 -10.49
CA ASP A 76 10.78 5.34 -9.13
C ASP A 76 10.15 3.94 -9.00
N ILE A 77 10.70 3.14 -8.11
CA ILE A 77 10.22 1.80 -7.81
C ILE A 77 9.66 1.79 -6.40
N LEU A 78 8.36 1.49 -6.28
CA LEU A 78 7.69 1.32 -4.99
C LEU A 78 7.56 -0.17 -4.68
N ILE A 79 7.93 -0.55 -3.46
CA ILE A 79 7.79 -1.91 -2.97
C ILE A 79 6.86 -1.88 -1.77
N CYS A 80 5.68 -2.48 -1.92
CA CYS A 80 4.71 -2.60 -0.84
C CYS A 80 4.89 -3.96 -0.14
N ASP A 81 5.01 -3.94 1.17
CA ASP A 81 5.04 -5.16 1.97
C ASP A 81 3.69 -5.90 1.93
N ALA A 82 3.68 -7.11 2.41
CA ALA A 82 2.46 -7.90 2.55
C ALA A 82 1.40 -7.21 3.43
N SER A 83 0.25 -7.83 3.55
CA SER A 83 -0.86 -7.39 4.40
C SER A 83 -1.48 -6.05 3.92
N LEU A 84 -1.83 -5.17 4.85
CA LEU A 84 -2.49 -3.90 4.54
C LEU A 84 -1.65 -2.98 3.65
N ALA A 85 -0.32 -2.97 3.78
CA ALA A 85 0.54 -2.13 2.96
C ALA A 85 0.33 -2.37 1.45
N SER A 86 0.30 -3.64 1.04
CA SER A 86 0.00 -3.99 -0.36
C SER A 86 -1.45 -3.69 -0.76
N GLY A 87 -2.37 -3.81 0.17
CA GLY A 87 -3.77 -3.46 -0.05
C GLY A 87 -3.94 -1.95 -0.27
N TRP A 88 -3.34 -1.14 0.58
CA TRP A 88 -3.33 0.32 0.44
C TRP A 88 -2.70 0.75 -0.89
N GLY A 89 -1.50 0.23 -1.20
CA GLY A 89 -0.83 0.51 -2.47
C GLY A 89 -1.66 0.13 -3.69
N GLY A 90 -2.33 -1.04 -3.65
CA GLY A 90 -3.13 -1.53 -4.76
C GLY A 90 -4.42 -0.75 -5.01
N VAL A 91 -5.01 -0.15 -3.97
CA VAL A 91 -6.29 0.57 -4.07
C VAL A 91 -6.09 2.07 -4.31
N TYR A 92 -5.13 2.70 -3.63
CA TYR A 92 -5.03 4.16 -3.57
C TYR A 92 -3.94 4.79 -4.44
N LEU A 93 -3.01 3.98 -5.01
CA LEU A 93 -2.00 4.48 -5.95
C LEU A 93 -2.44 4.31 -7.39
N GLU A 94 -2.29 5.36 -8.20
CA GLU A 94 -2.52 5.29 -9.64
C GLU A 94 -1.21 5.09 -10.40
N GLN A 95 -1.18 4.08 -11.25
CA GLN A 95 -0.13 3.88 -12.25
C GLN A 95 -0.34 4.86 -13.40
N ARG A 96 0.35 5.99 -13.38
CA ARG A 96 0.21 7.06 -14.39
C ARG A 96 1.17 6.91 -15.56
N SER A 97 2.17 6.06 -15.43
CA SER A 97 3.16 5.82 -16.47
C SER A 97 3.67 4.39 -16.44
N SER A 98 4.15 3.89 -17.57
CA SER A 98 4.79 2.58 -17.65
C SER A 98 6.16 2.50 -16.94
N GLY A 99 6.77 3.64 -16.63
CA GLY A 99 8.03 3.72 -15.91
C GLY A 99 7.90 3.41 -14.42
N ARG A 100 6.78 3.80 -13.81
CA ARG A 100 6.52 3.53 -12.39
C ARG A 100 6.22 2.05 -12.17
N ARG A 101 6.95 1.45 -11.26
CA ARG A 101 6.82 0.03 -10.94
C ARG A 101 6.42 -0.14 -9.49
N VAL A 102 5.37 -0.93 -9.26
CA VAL A 102 4.93 -1.34 -7.93
C VAL A 102 5.15 -2.83 -7.79
N LEU A 103 5.93 -3.23 -6.79
CA LEU A 103 6.20 -4.63 -6.45
C LEU A 103 5.50 -4.98 -5.14
N SER A 104 5.00 -6.21 -5.05
CA SER A 104 4.35 -6.71 -3.84
C SER A 104 4.38 -8.24 -3.80
N PRO A 105 4.55 -8.88 -2.63
CA PRO A 105 4.65 -10.33 -2.49
C PRO A 105 3.26 -10.99 -2.52
N ARG A 106 2.57 -10.94 -3.67
CA ARG A 106 1.18 -11.45 -3.78
C ARG A 106 1.04 -12.96 -3.89
N GLY A 107 2.13 -13.70 -4.02
CA GLY A 107 2.12 -15.18 -4.03
C GLY A 107 1.85 -15.75 -2.62
N GLN A 108 2.86 -15.80 -1.78
CA GLN A 108 2.77 -16.30 -0.40
C GLN A 108 2.48 -15.19 0.63
N ALA A 109 2.63 -13.94 0.23
CA ALA A 109 2.37 -12.77 1.07
C ALA A 109 3.13 -12.76 2.42
N GLY A 110 4.41 -13.19 2.41
CA GLY A 110 5.27 -13.17 3.59
C GLY A 110 5.53 -11.75 4.07
N LEU A 111 5.36 -11.52 5.38
CA LEU A 111 5.69 -10.25 6.04
C LEU A 111 7.21 -10.03 6.08
N GLY A 112 7.64 -8.76 6.00
CA GLY A 112 9.06 -8.40 5.98
C GLY A 112 9.74 -8.54 4.61
N TYR A 113 8.95 -8.70 3.55
CA TYR A 113 9.45 -8.82 2.17
C TYR A 113 10.08 -7.53 1.64
N ALA A 114 9.50 -6.37 1.97
CA ALA A 114 9.74 -5.15 1.19
C ALA A 114 11.15 -4.58 1.36
N VAL A 115 11.73 -4.61 2.57
CA VAL A 115 13.09 -4.09 2.81
C VAL A 115 14.16 -4.97 2.13
N PRO A 116 14.18 -6.31 2.29
CA PRO A 116 15.10 -7.18 1.56
C PRO A 116 14.96 -7.04 0.04
N ALA A 117 13.72 -6.93 -0.46
CA ALA A 117 13.49 -6.74 -1.89
C ALA A 117 14.02 -5.39 -2.37
N ALA A 118 13.92 -4.33 -1.56
CA ALA A 118 14.45 -3.01 -1.88
C ALA A 118 15.98 -3.01 -1.99
N ILE A 119 16.68 -3.76 -1.13
CA ILE A 119 18.12 -3.98 -1.22
C ILE A 119 18.47 -4.57 -2.59
N GLY A 120 17.79 -5.65 -2.98
CA GLY A 120 18.00 -6.29 -4.28
C GLY A 120 17.70 -5.38 -5.46
N VAL A 121 16.62 -4.59 -5.38
CA VAL A 121 16.24 -3.63 -6.43
C VAL A 121 17.26 -2.48 -6.53
N ALA A 122 17.68 -1.90 -5.42
CA ALA A 122 18.67 -0.82 -5.41
C ALA A 122 20.03 -1.29 -5.98
N ALA A 123 20.45 -2.50 -5.64
CA ALA A 123 21.65 -3.11 -6.22
C ALA A 123 21.53 -3.36 -7.73
N ALA A 124 20.37 -3.83 -8.20
CA ALA A 124 20.14 -4.13 -9.62
C ALA A 124 19.83 -2.88 -10.48
N ARG A 125 19.38 -1.79 -9.86
CA ARG A 125 18.92 -0.56 -10.52
C ARG A 125 19.45 0.69 -9.78
N PRO A 126 20.76 0.90 -9.74
CA PRO A 126 21.38 1.95 -8.93
C PRO A 126 20.98 3.40 -9.31
N ALA A 127 20.43 3.58 -10.52
CA ALA A 127 19.89 4.87 -10.94
C ALA A 127 18.43 5.10 -10.54
N ALA A 128 17.72 4.06 -10.08
CA ALA A 128 16.33 4.19 -9.68
C ALA A 128 16.23 4.55 -8.19
N ARG A 129 15.35 5.48 -7.86
CA ARG A 129 14.96 5.75 -6.48
C ARG A 129 13.99 4.65 -6.02
N VAL A 130 14.27 4.06 -4.85
CA VAL A 130 13.50 2.93 -4.31
C VAL A 130 12.77 3.37 -3.05
N VAL A 131 11.46 3.16 -3.03
CA VAL A 131 10.59 3.47 -1.90
C VAL A 131 9.95 2.19 -1.40
N VAL A 132 9.99 1.97 -0.10
CA VAL A 132 9.32 0.88 0.61
C VAL A 132 8.11 1.42 1.32
N LEU A 133 6.96 0.77 1.16
CA LEU A 133 5.78 0.94 2.00
C LEU A 133 5.59 -0.31 2.84
N SER A 134 5.81 -0.22 4.14
CA SER A 134 5.69 -1.33 5.09
C SER A 134 4.70 -1.01 6.20
N GLY A 135 4.07 -2.02 6.76
CA GLY A 135 3.40 -1.90 8.05
C GLY A 135 4.41 -2.11 9.19
N ASP A 136 4.08 -1.63 10.39
CA ASP A 136 4.87 -1.78 11.60
C ASP A 136 5.19 -3.25 11.93
N GLY A 137 4.19 -4.13 11.91
CA GLY A 137 4.40 -5.55 12.13
C GLY A 137 5.29 -6.20 11.06
N ALA A 138 5.16 -5.80 9.80
CA ALA A 138 6.01 -6.31 8.71
C ALA A 138 7.45 -5.83 8.85
N LEU A 139 7.66 -4.55 9.19
CA LEU A 139 9.01 -4.02 9.44
C LEU A 139 9.66 -4.70 10.64
N GLY A 140 8.88 -5.05 11.67
CA GLY A 140 9.39 -5.79 12.82
C GLY A 140 10.08 -7.10 12.44
N TYR A 141 9.61 -7.81 11.41
CA TYR A 141 10.25 -9.01 10.87
C TYR A 141 11.57 -8.73 10.13
N ALA A 142 11.72 -7.56 9.54
CA ALA A 142 12.84 -7.21 8.66
C ALA A 142 13.69 -6.05 9.18
N ALA A 143 13.53 -5.66 10.44
CA ALA A 143 14.24 -4.51 11.00
C ALA A 143 15.77 -4.66 10.91
N GLY A 144 16.30 -5.88 11.06
CA GLY A 144 17.73 -6.17 10.89
C GLY A 144 18.30 -5.84 9.52
N GLU A 145 17.47 -5.85 8.48
CA GLU A 145 17.90 -5.52 7.12
C GLU A 145 18.26 -4.03 6.93
N MET A 146 17.86 -3.18 7.87
CA MET A 146 18.30 -1.77 7.89
C MET A 146 19.82 -1.65 8.07
N ALA A 147 20.48 -2.61 8.72
CA ALA A 147 21.93 -2.66 8.77
C ALA A 147 22.55 -2.78 7.38
N THR A 148 22.00 -3.68 6.54
CA THR A 148 22.46 -3.86 5.16
C THR A 148 22.26 -2.59 4.32
N LEU A 149 21.14 -1.86 4.51
CA LEU A 149 20.91 -0.59 3.83
C LEU A 149 22.02 0.42 4.14
N THR A 150 22.42 0.52 5.42
CA THR A 150 23.45 1.43 5.88
C THR A 150 24.85 0.99 5.43
N GLU A 151 25.18 -0.28 5.62
CA GLU A 151 26.50 -0.83 5.23
C GLU A 151 26.78 -0.68 3.74
N GLN A 152 25.75 -0.84 2.92
CA GLN A 152 25.84 -0.73 1.47
C GLN A 152 25.54 0.70 0.96
N ALA A 153 25.26 1.65 1.86
CA ALA A 153 24.88 3.03 1.55
C ALA A 153 23.77 3.13 0.47
N LEU A 154 22.76 2.25 0.54
CA LEU A 154 21.69 2.19 -0.47
C LEU A 154 20.67 3.30 -0.24
N PRO A 155 20.36 4.15 -1.22
CA PRO A 155 19.40 5.25 -1.09
C PRO A 155 17.95 4.73 -1.17
N VAL A 156 17.55 3.95 -0.18
CA VAL A 156 16.20 3.41 -0.03
C VAL A 156 15.45 4.22 1.00
N THR A 157 14.25 4.68 0.65
CA THR A 157 13.34 5.35 1.59
C THR A 157 12.29 4.36 2.09
N VAL A 158 12.25 4.14 3.41
CA VAL A 158 11.26 3.27 4.05
C VAL A 158 10.16 4.12 4.67
N VAL A 159 8.92 3.91 4.26
CA VAL A 159 7.73 4.54 4.85
C VAL A 159 6.97 3.48 5.63
N VAL A 160 6.78 3.71 6.93
CA VAL A 160 6.11 2.78 7.83
C VAL A 160 4.71 3.29 8.14
N LEU A 161 3.70 2.51 7.83
CA LEU A 161 2.34 2.70 8.34
C LEU A 161 2.29 2.09 9.74
N ASN A 162 2.56 2.91 10.75
CA ASN A 162 2.61 2.51 12.14
C ASN A 162 1.23 2.66 12.77
N ASN A 163 0.43 1.62 12.65
CA ASN A 163 -0.91 1.57 13.24
C ASN A 163 -0.97 0.79 14.55
N ARG A 164 0.16 0.33 15.05
CA ARG A 164 0.36 -0.40 16.32
C ARG A 164 -0.50 -1.65 16.43
N SER A 165 -0.72 -2.34 15.30
CA SER A 165 -1.65 -3.47 15.25
C SER A 165 -1.38 -4.41 14.09
N TRP A 166 -1.70 -5.70 14.28
CA TRP A 166 -1.90 -6.65 13.19
C TRP A 166 -3.18 -6.32 12.39
N GLY A 167 -3.18 -5.18 11.71
CA GLY A 167 -4.38 -4.58 11.12
C GLY A 167 -5.17 -5.52 10.19
N TRP A 168 -4.51 -6.37 9.38
CA TRP A 168 -5.20 -7.35 8.55
C TRP A 168 -5.90 -8.42 9.38
N ILE A 169 -5.24 -8.94 10.41
CA ILE A 169 -5.78 -9.97 11.32
C ILE A 169 -6.97 -9.39 12.07
N ARG A 170 -6.84 -8.16 12.61
CA ARG A 170 -7.93 -7.44 13.28
C ARG A 170 -9.16 -7.33 12.40
N TRP A 171 -8.99 -6.90 11.14
CA TRP A 171 -10.08 -6.78 10.19
C TRP A 171 -10.69 -8.13 9.84
N TYR A 172 -9.88 -9.14 9.58
CA TYR A 172 -10.34 -10.49 9.29
C TYR A 172 -11.19 -11.05 10.43
N ARG A 173 -10.74 -10.92 11.67
CA ARG A 173 -11.47 -11.40 12.85
C ARG A 173 -12.74 -10.59 13.08
N ARG A 174 -12.70 -9.27 12.92
CA ARG A 174 -13.89 -8.43 13.04
C ARG A 174 -14.98 -8.83 12.06
N ILE A 175 -14.64 -9.08 10.81
CA ILE A 175 -15.58 -9.45 9.76
C ILE A 175 -16.13 -10.86 9.99
N ASN A 176 -15.27 -11.83 10.30
CA ASN A 176 -15.69 -13.24 10.36
C ASN A 176 -16.24 -13.66 11.73
N PHE A 177 -15.81 -13.01 12.81
CA PHE A 177 -16.18 -13.38 14.18
C PHE A 177 -16.88 -12.26 14.96
N GLY A 178 -17.11 -11.10 14.33
CA GLY A 178 -17.81 -9.98 14.95
C GLY A 178 -17.01 -9.19 16.00
N ARG A 179 -15.76 -9.58 16.29
CA ARG A 179 -14.91 -8.93 17.29
C ARG A 179 -13.44 -8.96 16.91
N ALA A 180 -12.66 -8.03 17.47
CA ALA A 180 -11.20 -8.03 17.51
C ALA A 180 -10.73 -8.41 18.91
N TRP A 181 -9.46 -8.76 19.07
CA TRP A 181 -8.82 -9.10 20.35
C TRP A 181 -7.67 -8.13 20.63
N GLU A 182 -7.37 -7.92 21.92
CA GLU A 182 -6.28 -7.04 22.37
C GLU A 182 -4.90 -7.53 21.93
N GLU A 183 -4.73 -8.84 21.80
CA GLU A 183 -3.48 -9.47 21.35
C GLU A 183 -3.10 -9.10 19.91
N GLU A 184 -3.98 -8.40 19.20
CA GLU A 184 -3.72 -7.85 17.86
C GLU A 184 -3.00 -6.50 17.92
N ASP A 185 -2.89 -5.89 19.10
CA ASP A 185 -2.27 -4.58 19.29
C ASP A 185 -0.81 -4.71 19.75
N PHE A 186 0.00 -3.80 19.23
CA PHE A 186 1.39 -3.65 19.63
C PHE A 186 1.54 -2.49 20.61
N GLY A 187 2.65 -2.50 21.37
CA GLY A 187 3.13 -1.31 22.04
C GLY A 187 3.53 -0.21 21.04
N ASP A 188 3.65 1.00 21.53
CA ASP A 188 4.07 2.14 20.70
C ASP A 188 5.58 2.08 20.40
N VAL A 189 5.94 1.34 19.36
CA VAL A 189 7.31 1.26 18.88
C VAL A 189 7.64 2.49 18.04
N ALA A 190 8.66 3.24 18.44
CA ALA A 190 9.21 4.34 17.66
C ALA A 190 10.17 3.81 16.60
N PHE A 191 9.66 3.42 15.42
CA PHE A 191 10.51 2.88 14.35
C PHE A 191 11.53 3.88 13.82
N ALA A 192 11.27 5.18 13.95
CA ALA A 192 12.27 6.20 13.67
C ALA A 192 13.51 6.09 14.56
N ASP A 193 13.34 5.77 15.86
CA ASP A 193 14.47 5.58 16.78
C ASP A 193 15.21 4.27 16.49
N VAL A 194 14.48 3.20 16.19
CA VAL A 194 15.07 1.94 15.74
C VAL A 194 15.92 2.15 14.49
N ALA A 195 15.40 2.89 13.50
CA ALA A 195 16.14 3.19 12.26
C ALA A 195 17.41 4.02 12.50
N ARG A 196 17.33 5.03 13.40
CA ARG A 196 18.53 5.80 13.80
C ARG A 196 19.58 4.90 14.47
N GLY A 197 19.16 3.92 15.26
CA GLY A 197 20.06 2.92 15.85
C GLY A 197 20.81 2.09 14.80
N PHE A 198 20.21 1.88 13.62
CA PHE A 198 20.86 1.27 12.47
C PHE A 198 21.62 2.26 11.56
N GLY A 199 21.62 3.56 11.87
CA GLY A 199 22.34 4.58 11.11
C GLY A 199 21.54 5.21 9.96
N LEU A 200 20.22 4.99 9.86
CA LEU A 200 19.37 5.66 8.88
C LEU A 200 19.03 7.09 9.32
N ALA A 201 18.88 7.99 8.36
CA ALA A 201 18.15 9.23 8.60
C ALA A 201 16.67 8.89 8.85
N ALA A 202 16.10 9.34 9.98
CA ALA A 202 14.75 8.95 10.30
C ALA A 202 13.94 10.04 11.00
N GLN A 203 12.64 10.09 10.68
CA GLN A 203 11.69 11.02 11.27
C GLN A 203 10.39 10.29 11.60
N ARG A 204 9.81 10.61 12.77
CA ARG A 204 8.45 10.17 13.14
C ARG A 204 7.47 11.30 12.87
N VAL A 205 6.34 10.95 12.25
CA VAL A 205 5.28 11.88 11.86
C VAL A 205 3.96 11.42 12.47
N THR A 206 3.35 12.28 13.28
CA THR A 206 2.10 12.00 14.02
C THR A 206 0.92 12.82 13.52
N GLU A 207 1.18 13.85 12.72
CA GLU A 207 0.18 14.77 12.16
C GLU A 207 0.34 14.90 10.65
N PRO A 208 -0.75 15.14 9.90
CA PRO A 208 -0.70 15.14 8.43
C PRO A 208 0.07 16.33 7.84
N GLY A 209 0.09 17.51 8.53
CA GLY A 209 0.71 18.70 7.99
C GLY A 209 2.20 18.55 7.60
N PRO A 210 3.09 18.04 8.47
CA PRO A 210 4.51 17.86 8.17
C PRO A 210 4.83 16.66 7.25
N LEU A 211 3.86 15.80 6.93
CA LEU A 211 4.10 14.52 6.25
C LEU A 211 4.77 14.68 4.87
N GLY A 212 4.26 15.60 4.04
CA GLY A 212 4.83 15.84 2.71
C GLY A 212 6.30 16.31 2.76
N ALA A 213 6.61 17.21 3.70
CA ALA A 213 7.99 17.69 3.90
C ALA A 213 8.92 16.57 4.42
N ALA A 214 8.43 15.74 5.34
CA ALA A 214 9.19 14.60 5.85
C ALA A 214 9.51 13.56 4.76
N LEU A 215 8.53 13.25 3.90
CA LEU A 215 8.72 12.36 2.76
C LEU A 215 9.71 12.95 1.74
N ALA A 216 9.59 14.23 1.41
CA ALA A 216 10.52 14.90 0.50
C ALA A 216 11.96 14.83 1.04
N ALA A 217 12.15 15.17 2.32
CA ALA A 217 13.47 15.10 2.95
C ALA A 217 14.06 13.68 2.95
N ALA A 218 13.23 12.66 3.21
CA ALA A 218 13.68 11.27 3.18
C ALA A 218 14.02 10.80 1.76
N LEU A 219 13.26 11.22 0.76
CA LEU A 219 13.48 10.88 -0.65
C LEU A 219 14.70 11.55 -1.26
N ASP A 220 15.10 12.70 -0.74
CA ASP A 220 16.28 13.46 -1.18
C ASP A 220 17.51 13.17 -0.31
N ALA A 221 17.39 12.31 0.69
CA ALA A 221 18.51 11.90 1.53
C ALA A 221 19.61 11.19 0.70
N PRO A 222 20.89 11.46 0.96
CA PRO A 222 21.98 10.83 0.21
C PRO A 222 22.19 9.35 0.53
N GLY A 223 21.55 8.83 1.55
CA GLY A 223 21.61 7.44 2.02
C GLY A 223 20.24 6.92 2.41
N PRO A 224 20.20 5.77 3.12
CA PRO A 224 18.93 5.18 3.52
C PRO A 224 18.18 6.08 4.53
N ALA A 225 16.87 6.17 4.35
CA ALA A 225 16.02 6.99 5.21
C ALA A 225 14.72 6.27 5.60
N LEU A 226 14.13 6.67 6.74
CA LEU A 226 12.87 6.11 7.20
C LEU A 226 11.92 7.20 7.69
N VAL A 227 10.65 7.11 7.29
CA VAL A 227 9.55 7.92 7.82
C VAL A 227 8.59 7.00 8.57
N ASP A 228 8.53 7.13 9.89
CA ASP A 228 7.61 6.41 10.78
C ASP A 228 6.32 7.21 10.91
N VAL A 229 5.27 6.80 10.20
CA VAL A 229 3.99 7.53 10.16
C VAL A 229 2.99 6.85 11.07
N VAL A 230 2.57 7.54 12.13
CA VAL A 230 1.53 7.05 13.05
C VAL A 230 0.18 7.14 12.37
N THR A 231 -0.42 5.99 12.08
CA THR A 231 -1.66 5.92 11.30
C THR A 231 -2.84 5.35 12.09
N GLU A 232 -4.03 5.64 11.58
CA GLU A 232 -5.29 5.08 12.11
C GLU A 232 -5.31 3.55 11.98
N ALA A 233 -5.69 2.88 13.08
CA ALA A 233 -5.63 1.42 13.19
C ALA A 233 -6.88 0.71 12.62
N TRP A 234 -8.01 1.40 12.55
CA TRP A 234 -9.31 0.79 12.21
C TRP A 234 -9.70 0.91 10.75
N GLN A 235 -8.87 1.50 9.90
CA GLN A 235 -9.16 1.60 8.48
C GLN A 235 -8.64 0.40 7.69
N THR A 236 -9.36 0.04 6.63
CA THR A 236 -8.98 -1.04 5.71
C THR A 236 -9.09 -0.58 4.26
N PRO A 237 -8.17 -1.00 3.38
CA PRO A 237 -8.27 -0.74 1.95
C PRO A 237 -9.35 -1.60 1.26
N ILE A 238 -9.93 -2.58 1.94
CA ILE A 238 -10.90 -3.51 1.35
C ILE A 238 -12.28 -2.86 1.28
N THR A 239 -12.48 -2.04 0.25
CA THR A 239 -13.72 -1.27 0.05
C THR A 239 -14.99 -2.13 -0.11
N ALA A 240 -14.87 -3.35 -0.64
CA ALA A 240 -16.00 -4.28 -0.72
C ALA A 240 -16.54 -4.65 0.68
N HIS A 241 -15.65 -4.80 1.66
CA HIS A 241 -16.06 -5.07 3.05
C HIS A 241 -16.67 -3.82 3.71
N ARG A 242 -16.17 -2.62 3.40
CA ARG A 242 -16.76 -1.36 3.89
C ARG A 242 -18.20 -1.20 3.42
N ARG A 243 -18.54 -1.62 2.21
CA ARG A 243 -19.90 -1.59 1.66
C ARG A 243 -20.76 -2.76 2.12
N ALA A 244 -20.19 -3.96 2.31
CA ALA A 244 -20.91 -5.14 2.76
C ALA A 244 -21.32 -5.06 4.24
N VAL A 245 -20.54 -4.34 5.07
CA VAL A 245 -20.87 -4.08 6.48
C VAL A 245 -21.85 -2.91 6.61
N GLY A 246 -22.12 -2.19 5.49
CA GLY A 246 -23.03 -1.03 5.45
C GLY A 246 -22.48 0.16 6.25
N ASP A 247 -23.30 1.20 6.34
CA ASP A 247 -23.00 2.39 7.16
C ASP A 247 -22.95 2.08 8.67
N GLY A 248 -23.16 0.81 9.05
CA GLY A 248 -23.03 0.28 10.42
C GLY A 248 -21.60 0.28 10.98
N MET A 249 -20.60 0.66 10.20
CA MET A 249 -19.24 0.86 10.71
C MET A 249 -19.13 2.08 11.64
N ASP A 250 -20.05 3.04 11.55
CA ASP A 250 -20.14 4.16 12.51
C ASP A 250 -20.62 3.71 13.90
N GLY A 251 -21.20 2.49 13.99
CA GLY A 251 -21.59 1.81 15.23
C GLY A 251 -20.62 0.71 15.69
N VAL A 252 -19.41 0.63 15.11
CA VAL A 252 -18.39 -0.31 15.58
C VAL A 252 -17.99 0.09 17.00
N ASP A 253 -18.41 -0.72 17.96
CA ASP A 253 -17.97 -0.62 19.34
C ASP A 253 -16.44 -0.73 19.37
N ARG A 254 -15.79 0.41 19.62
CA ARG A 254 -14.32 0.53 19.75
C ARG A 254 -13.86 0.21 21.16
N THR A 255 -14.79 -0.19 22.05
CA THR A 255 -14.42 -0.66 23.38
C THR A 255 -13.58 -1.92 23.29
N PRO A 256 -12.46 -2.00 24.00
CA PRO A 256 -11.72 -3.24 24.16
C PRO A 256 -12.68 -4.34 24.64
N ALA A 257 -12.51 -5.55 24.12
CA ALA A 257 -13.26 -6.69 24.67
C ALA A 257 -12.96 -6.78 26.18
N PRO A 258 -13.96 -7.04 27.01
CA PRO A 258 -13.69 -7.22 28.44
C PRO A 258 -12.63 -8.31 28.61
N GLY A 259 -11.55 -7.97 29.31
CA GLY A 259 -10.43 -8.85 29.51
C GLY A 259 -10.88 -10.22 29.99
N TYR A 260 -10.28 -11.26 29.49
CA TYR A 260 -10.33 -12.57 30.11
C TYR A 260 -9.59 -12.45 31.44
N GLY A 261 -10.35 -12.12 32.49
CA GLY A 261 -9.90 -12.32 33.85
C GLY A 261 -9.96 -13.80 34.16
N GLY A 262 -8.84 -14.35 34.61
CA GLY A 262 -8.73 -15.69 35.11
C GLY A 262 -7.31 -16.18 35.01
#